data_cdae2bc0100cf1fcea3b86df4df4ec13
#
_entry.id   cdae2bc0100cf1fcea3b86df4df4ec13
#
_cell.length_a   1.000
_cell.length_b   1.000
_cell.length_c   1.000
_cell.angle_alpha   90.00
_cell.angle_beta   90.00
_cell.angle_gamma   90.00
#
_symmetry.space_group_name_H-M   'P 1'
#
loop_
_entity.id
_entity.type
_entity.pdbx_description
1 polymer ?
#
loop_
_entity_poly.entity_id
_entity_poly.type
_entity_poly.pdbx_seq_one_letter_code
_entity_poly.pdbx_strand_id
1 'polypeptide(L)' 'MKLDKIEVVTDYKHLQIREITDSGSYSRRVLNCDMTLADDEHQEVKHKAEELWTDDVKSAWATHLAEQEAKLHEN' A
#
# COMPACT_ATOMS: atom_id res chain seq x y z
N MET A 1 -4.01 -13.25 12.10
CA MET A 1 -2.79 -13.48 11.31
C MET A 1 -1.65 -12.66 11.87
N LYS A 2 -0.46 -13.18 11.77
CA LYS A 2 0.73 -12.53 12.30
C LYS A 2 1.49 -11.83 11.18
N LEU A 3 1.92 -10.60 11.43
CA LEU A 3 2.73 -9.87 10.46
C LEU A 3 4.09 -10.54 10.31
N ASP A 4 4.46 -10.88 9.08
CA ASP A 4 5.74 -11.50 8.77
C ASP A 4 6.73 -10.51 8.17
N LYS A 5 6.28 -9.73 7.17
CA LYS A 5 7.17 -8.81 6.45
C LYS A 5 6.40 -7.65 5.82
N ILE A 6 7.04 -6.50 5.77
CA ILE A 6 6.55 -5.34 5.03
C ILE A 6 7.62 -4.97 4.00
N GLU A 7 7.23 -4.88 2.72
CA GLU A 7 8.12 -4.41 1.66
C GLU A 7 7.55 -3.14 1.05
N VAL A 8 8.42 -2.17 0.78
CA VAL A 8 8.05 -0.96 0.06
C VAL A 8 8.34 -1.20 -1.41
N VAL A 9 7.30 -1.13 -2.23
CA VAL A 9 7.42 -1.38 -3.68
C VAL A 9 6.95 -0.15 -4.45
N THR A 10 7.49 0.05 -5.63
CA THR A 10 7.23 1.17 -6.53
C THR A 10 7.68 2.52 -5.98
N ASP A 11 7.73 3.52 -6.85
CA ASP A 11 8.07 4.90 -6.48
C ASP A 11 6.98 5.59 -5.65
N TYR A 12 5.78 5.01 -5.63
CA TYR A 12 4.64 5.54 -4.88
C TYR A 12 4.52 4.93 -3.49
N LYS A 13 5.55 4.22 -3.06
CA LYS A 13 5.65 3.64 -1.71
C LYS A 13 4.48 2.73 -1.36
N HIS A 14 4.06 1.91 -2.30
CA HIS A 14 3.08 0.86 -2.03
C HIS A 14 3.66 -0.10 -0.99
N LEU A 15 2.84 -0.52 -0.04
CA LEU A 15 3.27 -1.47 0.99
C LEU A 15 2.79 -2.86 0.62
N GLN A 16 3.71 -3.77 0.39
CA GLN A 16 3.39 -5.18 0.21
C GLN A 16 3.57 -5.87 1.56
N ILE A 17 2.47 -6.37 2.09
CA ILE A 17 2.42 -6.94 3.43
C ILE A 17 2.31 -8.44 3.31
N ARG A 18 3.20 -9.16 3.98
CA ARG A 18 3.12 -10.62 4.08
C ARG A 18 2.74 -10.99 5.50
N GLU A 19 1.71 -11.80 5.62
CA GLU A 19 1.23 -12.30 6.91
C GLU A 19 1.31 -13.82 6.94
N ILE A 20 1.50 -14.38 8.13
CA ILE A 20 1.50 -15.81 8.30
C ILE A 20 0.26 -16.23 9.07
N THR A 21 -0.43 -17.27 8.59
CA THR A 21 -1.60 -17.83 9.26
C THR A 21 -1.19 -18.81 10.35
N ASP A 22 -2.13 -19.18 11.20
CA ASP A 22 -1.89 -20.16 12.27
C ASP A 22 -1.48 -21.53 11.73
N SER A 23 -1.87 -21.84 10.49
CA SER A 23 -1.48 -23.10 9.83
C SER A 23 -0.11 -23.03 9.15
N GLY A 24 0.56 -21.88 9.21
CA GLY A 24 1.87 -21.69 8.58
C GLY A 24 1.81 -21.28 7.11
N SER A 25 0.65 -20.96 6.59
CA SER A 25 0.49 -20.46 5.22
C SER A 25 0.74 -18.95 5.15
N TYR A 26 1.21 -18.48 4.00
CA TYR A 26 1.45 -17.05 3.80
C TYR A 26 0.30 -16.40 3.05
N SER A 27 -0.02 -15.17 3.44
CA SER A 27 -1.00 -14.33 2.77
C SER A 27 -0.33 -13.00 2.43
N ARG A 28 -0.64 -12.43 1.27
CA ARG A 28 -0.06 -11.18 0.81
C ARG A 28 -1.15 -10.16 0.50
N ARG A 29 -0.88 -8.91 0.88
CA ARG A 29 -1.77 -7.77 0.57
C ARG A 29 -0.91 -6.62 0.06
N VAL A 30 -1.48 -5.80 -0.80
CA VAL A 30 -0.82 -4.57 -1.25
C VAL A 30 -1.69 -3.39 -0.86
N LEU A 31 -1.08 -2.40 -0.22
CA LEU A 31 -1.77 -1.18 0.21
C LEU A 31 -1.19 0.02 -0.55
N ASN A 32 -2.08 0.87 -1.04
CA ASN A 32 -1.72 2.10 -1.75
C ASN A 32 -1.90 3.31 -0.83
N CYS A 33 -1.22 4.40 -1.14
CA CYS A 33 -1.28 5.61 -0.33
C CYS A 33 -2.64 6.32 -0.36
N ASP A 34 -3.53 5.94 -1.27
CA ASP A 34 -4.90 6.47 -1.33
C ASP A 34 -5.90 5.65 -0.51
N MET A 35 -5.43 4.59 0.15
CA MET A 35 -6.28 3.72 0.95
C MET A 35 -6.36 4.20 2.40
N THR A 36 -7.52 3.98 3.02
CA THR A 36 -7.69 4.21 4.45
C THR A 36 -7.43 2.88 5.16
N LEU A 37 -6.50 2.89 6.11
CA LEU A 37 -6.17 1.68 6.86
C LEU A 37 -7.25 1.38 7.90
N ALA A 38 -7.53 0.09 8.10
CA ALA A 38 -8.47 -0.36 9.11
C ALA A 38 -7.92 -0.08 10.51
N ASP A 39 -8.80 0.11 11.49
CA ASP A 39 -8.41 0.37 12.88
C ASP A 39 -7.61 -0.80 13.48
N ASP A 40 -7.91 -2.02 13.04
CA ASP A 40 -7.24 -3.24 13.51
C ASP A 40 -6.00 -3.62 12.69
N GLU A 41 -5.54 -2.73 11.81
CA GLU A 41 -4.31 -2.96 11.05
C GLU A 41 -3.10 -3.04 12.00
N HIS A 42 -2.08 -3.79 11.59
CA HIS A 42 -0.84 -3.90 12.37
C HIS A 42 -0.20 -2.53 12.61
N GLN A 43 0.30 -2.30 13.81
CA GLN A 43 0.90 -1.01 14.16
C GLN A 43 2.11 -0.67 13.29
N GLU A 44 2.93 -1.67 12.97
CA GLU A 44 4.09 -1.49 12.09
C GLU A 44 3.67 -1.00 10.71
N VAL A 45 2.54 -1.52 10.19
CA VAL A 45 2.00 -1.10 8.90
C VAL A 45 1.53 0.35 8.97
N LYS A 46 0.82 0.73 10.03
CA LYS A 46 0.34 2.09 10.24
C LYS A 46 1.50 3.08 10.33
N HIS A 47 2.54 2.72 11.08
CA HIS A 47 3.74 3.56 11.23
C HIS A 47 4.46 3.74 9.90
N LYS A 48 4.60 2.66 9.14
CA LYS A 48 5.25 2.70 7.83
C LYS A 48 4.48 3.58 6.86
N ALA A 49 3.15 3.46 6.85
CA ALA A 49 2.28 4.28 6.02
C ALA A 49 2.40 5.77 6.38
N GLU A 50 2.39 6.11 7.66
CA GLU A 50 2.56 7.49 8.12
C GLU A 50 3.90 8.07 7.70
N GLU A 51 4.96 7.27 7.80
CA GLU A 51 6.30 7.68 7.44
C GLU A 51 6.47 7.90 5.94
N LEU A 52 5.93 7.00 5.13
CA LEU A 52 6.18 6.95 3.69
C LEU A 52 5.11 7.63 2.84
N TRP A 53 3.87 7.63 3.28
CA TRP A 53 2.74 8.18 2.52
C TRP A 53 2.59 9.68 2.82
N THR A 54 3.57 10.45 2.39
CA THR A 54 3.57 11.91 2.51
C THR A 54 2.61 12.53 1.51
N ASP A 55 2.34 13.82 1.66
CA ASP A 55 1.50 14.56 0.71
C ASP A 55 2.08 14.53 -0.70
N ASP A 56 3.41 14.57 -0.81
CA ASP A 56 4.10 14.49 -2.11
C ASP A 56 3.86 13.13 -2.78
N VAL A 57 3.95 12.05 -2.01
CA VAL A 57 3.72 10.68 -2.52
C VAL A 57 2.27 10.52 -2.94
N LYS A 58 1.34 10.99 -2.13
CA LYS A 58 -0.10 10.91 -2.42
C LYS A 58 -0.45 11.72 -3.67
N SER A 59 0.15 12.90 -3.82
CA SER A 59 -0.06 13.76 -4.98
C SER A 59 0.48 13.10 -6.26
N ALA A 60 1.68 12.53 -6.19
CA ALA A 60 2.27 11.82 -7.32
C ALA A 60 1.41 10.62 -7.74
N TRP A 61 0.89 9.88 -6.77
CA TRP A 61 0.02 8.74 -7.02
C TRP A 61 -1.28 9.17 -7.68
N ALA A 62 -1.91 10.25 -7.19
CA ALA A 62 -3.14 10.79 -7.77
C ALA A 62 -2.92 11.24 -9.22
N THR A 63 -1.79 11.89 -9.50
CA THR A 63 -1.42 12.30 -10.85
C THR A 63 -1.24 11.09 -11.77
N HIS A 64 -0.57 10.06 -11.27
CA HIS A 64 -0.36 8.81 -12.01
C HIS A 64 -1.69 8.16 -12.38
N LEU A 65 -2.62 8.07 -11.44
CA LEU A 65 -3.95 7.48 -11.68
C LEU A 65 -4.72 8.30 -12.71
N ALA A 66 -4.67 9.61 -12.63
CA ALA A 66 -5.33 10.50 -13.60
C ALA A 66 -4.76 10.30 -15.00
N GLU A 67 -3.44 10.15 -15.13
CA GLU A 67 -2.78 9.90 -16.41
C GLU A 67 -3.18 8.53 -16.99
N GLN A 68 -3.29 7.52 -16.15
CA GLN A 68 -3.71 6.19 -16.59
C GLN A 68 -5.17 6.21 -17.07
N GLU A 69 -6.02 6.91 -16.36
CA GLU A 69 -7.42 7.06 -16.75
C GLU A 69 -7.54 7.80 -18.10
N ALA A 70 -6.77 8.86 -18.30
CA ALA A 70 -6.75 9.59 -19.55
C ALA A 70 -6.34 8.70 -20.71
N LYS A 71 -5.34 7.84 -20.52
CA LYS A 71 -4.90 6.89 -21.56
C LYS A 71 -5.98 5.88 -21.92
N LEU A 72 -6.76 5.43 -20.95
CA LEU A 72 -7.85 4.50 -21.19
C LEU A 72 -8.98 5.14 -22.01
N HIS A 73 -9.18 6.45 -21.89
CA HIS A 73 -10.22 7.17 -22.59
C HIS A 73 -9.81 7.63 -23.99
N GLU A 74 -8.54 7.57 -24.31
CA GLU A 74 -8.02 7.96 -25.64
C GLU A 74 -8.27 6.93 -26.74
N ASN A 75 -8.75 5.78 -26.41
CA ASN A 75 -9.00 4.72 -27.40
C ASN A 75 -10.44 4.73 -27.90
#